data_8c25fe4ff8d47bdd2e4ca33696518f22
#
_entry.id   8c25fe4ff8d47bdd2e4ca33696518f22
#
_cell.length_a   1.000
_cell.length_b   1.000
_cell.length_c   1.000
_cell.angle_alpha   90.00
_cell.angle_beta   90.00
_cell.angle_gamma   90.00
#
_symmetry.space_group_name_H-M   'P 1'
#
loop_
_entity.id
_entity.type
_entity.pdbx_description
1 polymer ?
#
loop_
_entity_poly.entity_id
_entity_poly.type
_entity_poly.pdbx_seq_one_letter_code
_entity_poly.pdbx_strand_id
1 'polypeptide(L)'
;MKPYNWNIEKNDWLKNNRSISFEEVILAIYQHKVKEVYDHPNQIRYPGQKIYEIEINDYIYLIPFIEGTNELFLKTIIPSRKATKKHK
;
A
#
# COMPACT_ATOMS: atom_id res chain seq x y z
N MET A 1 3.14 18.27 -2.60
CA MET A 1 2.86 16.83 -2.37
C MET A 1 2.28 16.20 -3.62
N LYS A 2 2.78 15.03 -4.02
CA LYS A 2 2.28 14.35 -5.19
C LYS A 2 0.95 13.65 -4.86
N PRO A 3 -0.04 13.69 -5.77
CA PRO A 3 -1.28 12.95 -5.53
C PRO A 3 -1.06 11.45 -5.62
N TYR A 4 -1.90 10.71 -4.90
CA TYR A 4 -1.95 9.25 -5.01
C TYR A 4 -2.94 8.87 -6.09
N ASN A 5 -2.61 7.80 -6.82
CA ASN A 5 -3.48 7.29 -7.87
C ASN A 5 -3.46 5.76 -7.83
N TRP A 6 -4.44 5.13 -8.44
CA TRP A 6 -4.57 3.67 -8.49
C TRP A 6 -5.50 3.27 -9.63
N ASN A 7 -5.54 1.97 -9.91
CA ASN A 7 -6.43 1.43 -10.92
C ASN A 7 -7.84 1.26 -10.31
N ILE A 8 -8.85 1.85 -10.94
CA ILE A 8 -10.23 1.83 -10.43
C ILE A 8 -10.78 0.40 -10.37
N GLU A 9 -10.50 -0.40 -11.39
CA GLU A 9 -10.98 -1.79 -11.42
C GLU A 9 -10.35 -2.62 -10.30
N LYS A 10 -9.07 -2.41 -10.04
CA LYS A 10 -8.39 -3.08 -8.94
C LYS A 10 -9.00 -2.69 -7.59
N ASN A 11 -9.32 -1.41 -7.43
CA ASN A 11 -9.97 -0.92 -6.20
C ASN A 11 -11.32 -1.59 -5.98
N ASP A 12 -12.12 -1.69 -7.04
CA ASP A 12 -13.42 -2.36 -6.96
C ASP A 12 -13.25 -3.84 -6.61
N TRP A 13 -12.26 -4.50 -7.20
CA TRP A 13 -11.96 -5.89 -6.89
C TRP A 13 -11.60 -6.07 -5.40
N LEU A 14 -10.76 -5.18 -4.87
CA LEU A 14 -10.35 -5.22 -3.46
C LEU A 14 -11.56 -5.03 -2.53
N LYS A 15 -12.44 -4.08 -2.85
CA LYS A 15 -13.64 -3.85 -2.06
C LYS A 15 -14.54 -5.09 -2.03
N ASN A 16 -14.71 -5.73 -3.18
CA ASN A 16 -15.62 -6.87 -3.31
C ASN A 16 -15.04 -8.18 -2.76
N ASN A 17 -13.73 -8.35 -2.81
CA ASN A 17 -13.10 -9.62 -2.45
C ASN A 17 -12.33 -9.60 -1.14
N ARG A 18 -11.89 -8.43 -0.68
CA ARG A 18 -11.07 -8.31 0.53
C ARG A 18 -11.59 -7.27 1.52
N SER A 19 -12.68 -6.62 1.20
CA SER A 19 -13.30 -5.60 2.08
C SER A 19 -12.32 -4.49 2.46
N ILE A 20 -11.44 -4.11 1.52
CA ILE A 20 -10.48 -3.03 1.73
C ILE A 20 -10.39 -2.21 0.46
N SER A 21 -10.02 -0.94 0.59
CA SER A 21 -9.95 -0.01 -0.54
C SER A 21 -8.71 0.87 -0.48
N PHE A 22 -8.32 1.43 -1.63
CA PHE A 22 -7.23 2.40 -1.66
C PHE A 22 -7.60 3.68 -0.92
N GLU A 23 -8.88 4.05 -0.85
CA GLU A 23 -9.32 5.20 -0.06
C GLU A 23 -8.96 5.01 1.42
N GLU A 24 -9.11 3.79 1.95
CA GLU A 24 -8.71 3.50 3.33
C GLU A 24 -7.20 3.61 3.51
N VAL A 25 -6.42 3.24 2.49
CA VAL A 25 -4.95 3.40 2.52
C VAL A 25 -4.60 4.88 2.61
N ILE A 26 -5.23 5.72 1.80
CA ILE A 26 -4.98 7.17 1.82
C ILE A 26 -5.32 7.75 3.19
N LEU A 27 -6.46 7.37 3.75
CA LEU A 27 -6.85 7.82 5.08
C LEU A 27 -5.82 7.43 6.13
N ALA A 28 -5.33 6.19 6.07
CA ALA A 28 -4.33 5.70 7.01
C ALA A 28 -3.01 6.46 6.88
N ILE A 29 -2.61 6.82 5.66
CA ILE A 29 -1.41 7.65 5.46
C ILE A 29 -1.57 9.00 6.14
N TYR A 30 -2.72 9.67 5.96
CA TYR A 30 -2.98 10.96 6.61
C TYR A 30 -3.07 10.84 8.13
N GLN A 31 -3.42 9.69 8.66
CA GLN A 31 -3.50 9.43 10.10
C GLN A 31 -2.16 8.97 10.69
N HIS A 32 -1.08 9.05 9.94
CA HIS A 32 0.26 8.65 10.36
C HIS A 32 0.35 7.17 10.75
N LYS A 33 -0.33 6.32 10.00
CA LYS A 33 -0.34 4.87 10.22
C LYS A 33 0.70 4.13 9.38
N VAL A 34 1.56 4.84 8.67
CA VAL A 34 2.67 4.23 7.92
C VAL A 34 3.73 3.79 8.92
N LYS A 35 4.01 2.50 8.95
CA LYS A 35 5.01 1.92 9.87
C LYS A 35 6.39 1.88 9.25
N GLU A 36 6.48 1.55 7.96
CA GLU A 36 7.75 1.50 7.24
C GLU A 36 7.54 1.79 5.76
N VAL A 37 8.59 2.27 5.11
CA VAL A 37 8.66 2.42 3.65
C VAL A 37 10.03 1.88 3.23
N TYR A 38 10.05 1.00 2.22
CA TYR A 38 11.32 0.43 1.74
C TYR A 38 11.21 0.04 0.27
N ASP A 39 12.38 -0.17 -0.36
CA ASP A 39 12.42 -0.64 -1.74
C ASP A 39 11.92 -2.08 -1.82
N HIS A 40 11.19 -2.41 -2.88
CA HIS A 40 10.76 -3.78 -3.11
C HIS A 40 11.98 -4.70 -3.13
N PRO A 41 11.97 -5.83 -2.38
CA PRO A 41 13.15 -6.70 -2.30
C PRO A 41 13.54 -7.34 -3.63
N ASN A 42 12.62 -7.47 -4.58
CA ASN A 42 12.91 -8.01 -5.90
C ASN A 42 12.87 -6.91 -6.95
N GLN A 43 13.94 -6.13 -7.07
CA GLN A 43 14.03 -5.03 -8.02
C GLN A 43 14.17 -5.52 -9.47
N ILE A 44 14.61 -6.75 -9.67
CA ILE A 44 14.74 -7.33 -11.02
C ILE A 44 13.35 -7.51 -11.63
N ARG A 45 12.41 -8.08 -10.87
CA ARG A 45 11.03 -8.29 -11.32
C ARG A 45 10.17 -7.04 -11.20
N TYR A 46 10.42 -6.23 -10.17
CA TYR A 46 9.61 -5.05 -9.87
C TYR A 46 10.49 -3.81 -9.79
N PRO A 47 11.10 -3.41 -10.93
CA PRO A 47 12.03 -2.28 -10.91
C PRO A 47 11.35 -0.98 -10.50
N GLY A 48 11.98 -0.24 -9.60
CA GLY A 48 11.48 1.04 -9.15
C GLY A 48 10.31 0.97 -8.17
N GLN A 49 9.83 -0.22 -7.79
CA GLN A 49 8.75 -0.31 -6.82
C GLN A 49 9.28 -0.19 -5.40
N LYS A 50 8.46 0.47 -4.58
CA LYS A 50 8.65 0.56 -3.13
C LYS A 50 7.43 -0.03 -2.44
N ILE A 51 7.54 -0.25 -1.14
CA ILE A 51 6.46 -0.83 -0.36
C ILE A 51 6.21 0.03 0.87
N TYR A 52 4.93 0.40 1.10
CA TYR A 52 4.47 0.90 2.38
C TYR A 52 4.03 -0.26 3.25
N GLU A 53 4.39 -0.25 4.54
CA GLU A 53 3.72 -1.07 5.56
C GLU A 53 2.79 -0.14 6.32
N ILE A 54 1.50 -0.38 6.20
CA ILE A 54 0.49 0.53 6.75
C ILE A 54 -0.48 -0.25 7.65
N GLU A 55 -0.77 0.32 8.81
CA GLU A 55 -1.74 -0.26 9.73
C GLU A 55 -3.15 0.21 9.40
N ILE A 56 -4.06 -0.75 9.17
CA ILE A 56 -5.48 -0.50 8.95
C ILE A 56 -6.24 -1.53 9.77
N ASN A 57 -7.13 -1.09 10.65
CA ASN A 57 -7.94 -1.97 11.50
C ASN A 57 -7.10 -2.98 12.29
N ASP A 58 -6.00 -2.50 12.89
CA ASP A 58 -5.09 -3.28 13.72
C ASP A 58 -4.35 -4.39 12.97
N TYR A 59 -4.29 -4.31 11.66
CA TYR A 59 -3.58 -5.25 10.81
C TYR A 59 -2.64 -4.51 9.88
N ILE A 60 -1.48 -5.10 9.57
CA ILE A 60 -0.52 -4.46 8.65
C ILE A 60 -0.74 -4.97 7.24
N TYR A 61 -0.84 -4.02 6.32
CA TYR A 61 -0.95 -4.30 4.90
C TYR A 61 0.28 -3.78 4.18
N LEU A 62 0.71 -4.52 3.16
CA LEU A 62 1.79 -4.10 2.26
C LEU A 62 1.16 -3.46 1.04
N ILE A 63 1.58 -2.24 0.74
CA ILE A 63 1.07 -1.52 -0.43
C ILE A 63 2.24 -1.20 -1.35
N PRO A 64 2.50 -2.06 -2.35
CA PRO A 64 3.50 -1.74 -3.37
C PRO A 64 3.08 -0.52 -4.18
N PHE A 65 4.05 0.36 -4.44
CA PHE A 65 3.76 1.58 -5.19
C PHE A 65 4.95 1.99 -6.05
N ILE A 66 4.67 2.81 -7.05
CA ILE A 66 5.70 3.42 -7.90
C ILE A 66 5.60 4.92 -7.77
N GLU A 67 6.72 5.55 -7.48
CA GLU A 67 6.80 7.01 -7.43
C GLU A 67 7.13 7.54 -8.82
N GLY A 68 6.15 8.18 -9.47
CA GLY A 68 6.36 8.85 -10.74
C GLY A 68 6.76 10.30 -10.54
N THR A 69 6.93 11.02 -11.65
CA THR A 69 7.29 12.44 -11.60
C THR A 69 6.20 13.28 -10.95
N ASN A 70 4.94 12.99 -11.26
CA ASN A 70 3.81 13.80 -10.82
C ASN A 70 2.83 13.07 -9.92
N GLU A 71 3.06 11.79 -9.62
CA GLU A 71 2.12 11.00 -8.82
C GLU A 71 2.81 9.83 -8.13
N LEU A 72 2.11 9.28 -7.14
CA LEU A 72 2.47 8.02 -6.49
C LEU A 72 1.39 7.02 -6.87
N PHE A 73 1.75 5.98 -7.62
CA PHE A 73 0.78 4.99 -8.09
C PHE A 73 0.78 3.76 -7.20
N LEU A 74 -0.34 3.54 -6.50
CA LEU A 74 -0.53 2.40 -5.60
C LEU A 74 -0.95 1.19 -6.42
N LYS A 75 -0.20 0.07 -6.32
CA LYS A 75 -0.40 -1.09 -7.17
C LYS A 75 -1.45 -2.05 -6.65
N THR A 76 -1.38 -2.38 -5.36
CA THR A 76 -2.31 -3.33 -4.75
C THR A 76 -2.23 -3.20 -3.23
N ILE A 77 -3.05 -3.99 -2.52
CA ILE A 77 -3.06 -4.03 -1.05
C ILE A 77 -2.98 -5.51 -0.66
N ILE A 78 -1.94 -5.86 0.10
CA ILE A 78 -1.66 -7.25 0.48
C ILE A 78 -1.64 -7.36 2.00
N PRO A 79 -2.52 -8.17 2.62
CA PRO A 79 -2.43 -8.37 4.07
C PRO A 79 -1.16 -9.13 4.43
N SER A 80 -0.51 -8.75 5.52
CA SER A 80 0.74 -9.37 5.94
C SER A 80 0.69 -9.76 7.42
N ARG A 81 0.57 -11.05 7.68
CA ARG A 81 0.61 -11.57 9.04
C ARG A 81 1.99 -11.34 9.66
N LYS A 82 3.05 -11.53 8.89
CA LYS A 82 4.42 -11.35 9.35
C LYS A 82 4.68 -9.91 9.77
N ALA A 83 4.28 -8.95 8.95
CA ALA A 83 4.46 -7.53 9.28
C ALA A 83 3.58 -7.14 10.48
N THR A 84 2.38 -7.69 10.59
CA THR A 84 1.50 -7.43 11.72
C THR A 84 2.16 -7.89 13.02
N LYS A 85 2.78 -9.07 13.03
CA LYS A 85 3.49 -9.55 14.21
C LYS A 85 4.70 -8.69 14.56
N LYS A 86 5.43 -8.22 13.55
CA LYS A 86 6.63 -7.41 13.74
C LYS A 86 6.32 -6.09 14.46
N HIS A 87 5.14 -5.51 14.22
CA HIS A 87 4.76 -4.21 14.76
C HIS A 87 3.85 -4.29 16.00
N LYS A 88 3.70 -5.45 16.59
CA LYS A 88 2.90 -5.61 17.81
C LYS A 88 3.75 -5.79 19.06
#